data_8c82673640b11233e1e9604eec667017
#
_entry.id   8c82673640b11233e1e9604eec667017
#
_cell.length_a   1.000
_cell.length_b   1.000
_cell.length_c   1.000
_cell.angle_alpha   90.00
_cell.angle_beta   90.00
_cell.angle_gamma   90.00
#
_symmetry.space_group_name_H-M   'P 1'
#
loop_
_entity.id
_entity.type
_entity.pdbx_description
1 polymer ?
#
loop_
_entity_poly.entity_id
_entity_poly.type
_entity_poly.pdbx_seq_one_letter_code
_entity_poly.pdbx_strand_id
1 'polypeptide(L)'
;MQAKHISDETAADDNGISASAQVANNAALVIGGALHSGGTVTNTGGRIVVITSGSDDSAIDFTVVGTDVNGDALSETIDGADGAASTTAHFKTITGITAVGDPAGTVIAGTTTGAADVISKATCRLHSMDIVSGGTAGVVNFHNGITDGVPGDILFKHRTLGTDNTAPGHITFGGDGILFDQGMYVTYTIGHIDMMNFFFN
;
A
#
# COMPACT_ATOMS: atom_id res chain seq x y z
N MET A 1 18.43 -2.74 -20.57
CA MET A 1 17.40 -1.82 -20.04
C MET A 1 16.14 -2.63 -19.84
N GLN A 2 15.54 -2.54 -18.68
CA GLN A 2 14.24 -3.14 -18.33
C GLN A 2 13.20 -2.02 -18.21
N ALA A 3 11.92 -2.36 -18.36
CA ALA A 3 10.83 -1.42 -18.15
C ALA A 3 9.80 -2.03 -17.19
N LYS A 4 9.27 -1.22 -16.29
CA LYS A 4 8.16 -1.55 -15.40
C LYS A 4 7.06 -0.52 -15.60
N HIS A 5 5.86 -0.99 -15.78
CA HIS A 5 4.64 -0.18 -15.88
C HIS A 5 3.79 -0.37 -14.61
N ILE A 6 3.30 0.73 -14.08
CA ILE A 6 2.28 0.79 -13.02
C ILE A 6 1.14 1.61 -13.58
N SER A 7 -0.05 1.03 -13.59
CA SER A 7 -1.30 1.70 -13.96
C SER A 7 -2.13 1.98 -12.72
N ASP A 8 -3.24 2.64 -12.94
CA ASP A 8 -4.22 2.99 -11.91
C ASP A 8 -4.56 1.81 -11.00
N GLU A 9 -4.54 2.07 -9.71
CA GLU A 9 -4.80 1.13 -8.63
C GLU A 9 -6.29 1.10 -8.29
N THR A 10 -6.77 -0.03 -7.77
CA THR A 10 -8.12 -0.13 -7.20
C THR A 10 -8.33 0.95 -6.14
N ALA A 11 -9.44 1.67 -6.21
CA ALA A 11 -9.78 2.71 -5.25
C ALA A 11 -9.73 2.19 -3.81
N ALA A 12 -9.43 3.09 -2.87
CA ALA A 12 -9.51 2.79 -1.45
C ALA A 12 -10.97 2.48 -1.06
N ASP A 13 -11.13 1.52 -0.14
CA ASP A 13 -12.44 1.12 0.37
C ASP A 13 -12.29 0.81 1.86
N ASP A 14 -12.92 1.60 2.72
CA ASP A 14 -12.77 1.56 4.17
C ASP A 14 -13.39 0.32 4.83
N ASN A 15 -14.26 -0.40 4.13
CA ASN A 15 -14.86 -1.68 4.53
C ASN A 15 -14.70 -2.79 3.49
N GLY A 16 -13.83 -2.59 2.52
CA GLY A 16 -13.63 -3.50 1.40
C GLY A 16 -13.01 -4.85 1.77
N ILE A 17 -12.36 -4.96 2.93
CA ILE A 17 -11.80 -6.22 3.45
C ILE A 17 -12.85 -6.94 4.32
N SER A 18 -13.41 -6.25 5.31
CA SER A 18 -14.39 -6.78 6.24
C SER A 18 -15.50 -5.75 6.47
N ALA A 19 -16.73 -6.15 6.16
CA ALA A 19 -17.91 -5.33 6.44
C ALA A 19 -18.17 -5.25 7.96
N SER A 20 -18.97 -4.27 8.37
CA SER A 20 -19.29 -4.01 9.78
C SER A 20 -19.85 -5.25 10.47
N ALA A 21 -19.18 -5.71 11.52
CA ALA A 21 -19.59 -6.84 12.35
C ALA A 21 -19.11 -6.67 13.78
N GLN A 22 -19.90 -7.23 14.73
CA GLN A 22 -19.42 -7.44 16.08
C GLN A 22 -18.47 -8.64 16.04
N VAL A 23 -17.24 -8.44 16.46
CA VAL A 23 -16.20 -9.48 16.54
C VAL A 23 -16.17 -10.03 17.95
N ALA A 24 -16.16 -11.35 18.10
CA ALA A 24 -16.05 -11.97 19.42
C ALA A 24 -14.61 -11.87 19.97
N ASN A 25 -14.47 -12.05 21.27
CA ASN A 25 -13.17 -12.05 21.95
C ASN A 25 -12.19 -13.02 21.29
N ASN A 26 -11.01 -12.53 20.93
CA ASN A 26 -9.94 -13.27 20.26
C ASN A 26 -10.38 -13.96 18.95
N ALA A 27 -11.31 -13.37 18.22
CA ALA A 27 -11.84 -13.94 17.00
C ALA A 27 -11.34 -13.22 15.74
N ALA A 28 -11.38 -13.93 14.62
CA ALA A 28 -11.06 -13.36 13.31
C ALA A 28 -12.24 -12.54 12.76
N LEU A 29 -11.91 -11.43 12.10
CA LEU A 29 -12.85 -10.72 11.24
C LEU A 29 -13.16 -11.58 10.02
N VAL A 30 -14.40 -11.54 9.55
CA VAL A 30 -14.79 -12.20 8.30
C VAL A 30 -14.25 -11.42 7.11
N ILE A 31 -13.36 -12.01 6.32
CA ILE A 31 -12.90 -11.43 5.04
C ILE A 31 -14.00 -11.60 4.00
N GLY A 32 -14.88 -10.61 3.90
CA GLY A 32 -16.11 -10.66 3.10
C GLY A 32 -16.56 -9.31 2.55
N GLY A 33 -15.69 -8.28 2.58
CA GLY A 33 -15.94 -6.97 2.00
C GLY A 33 -15.86 -6.99 0.45
N ALA A 34 -16.04 -5.84 -0.19
CA ALA A 34 -16.12 -5.74 -1.66
C ALA A 34 -14.82 -6.12 -2.40
N LEU A 35 -13.67 -6.03 -1.72
CA LEU A 35 -12.36 -6.33 -2.32
C LEU A 35 -11.97 -7.82 -2.23
N HIS A 36 -12.75 -8.66 -1.52
CA HIS A 36 -12.38 -10.05 -1.31
C HIS A 36 -12.72 -10.95 -2.50
N SER A 37 -11.94 -12.02 -2.65
CA SER A 37 -12.26 -13.17 -3.50
C SER A 37 -11.82 -14.45 -2.80
N GLY A 38 -12.77 -15.36 -2.53
CA GLY A 38 -12.46 -16.63 -1.89
C GLY A 38 -11.89 -16.52 -0.47
N GLY A 39 -12.27 -15.48 0.30
CA GLY A 39 -11.77 -15.26 1.66
C GLY A 39 -10.38 -14.60 1.74
N THR A 40 -9.90 -14.07 0.63
CA THR A 40 -8.62 -13.34 0.54
C THR A 40 -8.84 -12.04 -0.21
N VAL A 41 -8.15 -10.96 0.20
CA VAL A 41 -8.03 -9.74 -0.59
C VAL A 41 -6.69 -9.75 -1.31
N THR A 42 -6.70 -9.42 -2.61
CA THR A 42 -5.48 -9.27 -3.42
C THR A 42 -5.50 -7.91 -4.09
N ASN A 43 -4.57 -7.06 -3.70
CA ASN A 43 -4.39 -5.72 -4.26
C ASN A 43 -3.47 -5.75 -5.49
N THR A 44 -3.57 -4.78 -6.38
CA THR A 44 -2.66 -4.62 -7.52
C THR A 44 -1.24 -4.28 -7.04
N GLY A 45 -1.10 -3.27 -6.15
CA GLY A 45 0.10 -2.95 -5.36
C GLY A 45 -0.08 -3.34 -3.89
N GLY A 46 0.89 -3.01 -3.05
CA GLY A 46 0.74 -3.12 -1.60
C GLY A 46 -0.11 -1.98 -1.06
N ARG A 47 -0.95 -2.25 -0.07
CA ARG A 47 -1.87 -1.29 0.56
C ARG A 47 -1.71 -1.25 2.06
N ILE A 48 -1.87 -0.08 2.62
CA ILE A 48 -2.05 0.09 4.05
C ILE A 48 -3.47 -0.36 4.42
N VAL A 49 -3.57 -1.24 5.40
CA VAL A 49 -4.85 -1.69 5.95
C VAL A 49 -5.30 -0.71 7.02
N VAL A 50 -6.56 -0.35 7.00
CA VAL A 50 -7.21 0.45 8.05
C VAL A 50 -8.27 -0.39 8.74
N ILE A 51 -8.28 -0.34 10.07
CA ILE A 51 -9.29 -0.98 10.93
C ILE A 51 -10.01 0.15 11.66
N THR A 52 -11.32 0.21 11.53
CA THR A 52 -12.13 1.24 12.18
C THR A 52 -13.09 0.59 13.16
N SER A 53 -13.01 1.01 14.40
CA SER A 53 -13.86 0.57 15.50
C SER A 53 -15.02 1.52 15.69
N GLY A 54 -16.20 0.98 15.97
CA GLY A 54 -17.41 1.73 16.30
C GLY A 54 -17.49 2.18 17.76
N SER A 55 -16.48 1.81 18.56
CA SER A 55 -16.31 2.18 19.98
C SER A 55 -14.83 2.26 20.31
N ASP A 56 -14.48 2.68 21.53
CA ASP A 56 -13.10 2.73 21.98
C ASP A 56 -12.50 1.32 22.17
N ASP A 57 -11.66 0.93 21.23
CA ASP A 57 -10.91 -0.33 21.22
C ASP A 57 -9.39 -0.09 21.42
N SER A 58 -8.99 1.05 22.02
CA SER A 58 -7.56 1.39 22.26
C SER A 58 -6.83 0.41 23.19
N ALA A 59 -7.56 -0.45 23.89
CA ALA A 59 -6.99 -1.53 24.72
C ALA A 59 -6.98 -2.91 24.01
N ILE A 60 -7.33 -2.96 22.74
CA ILE A 60 -7.42 -4.16 21.91
C ILE A 60 -6.38 -4.08 20.80
N ASP A 61 -5.71 -5.18 20.51
CA ASP A 61 -4.82 -5.28 19.37
C ASP A 61 -5.51 -5.98 18.20
N PHE A 62 -5.09 -5.63 17.00
CA PHE A 62 -5.50 -6.32 15.77
C PHE A 62 -4.27 -6.83 15.02
N THR A 63 -4.23 -8.13 14.74
CA THR A 63 -3.19 -8.75 13.93
C THR A 63 -3.68 -8.95 12.51
N VAL A 64 -3.00 -8.30 11.55
CA VAL A 64 -3.22 -8.44 10.10
C VAL A 64 -2.20 -9.43 9.54
N VAL A 65 -2.65 -10.38 8.74
CA VAL A 65 -1.79 -11.43 8.13
C VAL A 65 -2.01 -11.47 6.61
N GLY A 66 -0.91 -11.62 5.87
CA GLY A 66 -0.94 -11.69 4.42
C GLY A 66 0.44 -11.80 3.80
N THR A 67 0.65 -11.10 2.69
CA THR A 67 1.97 -10.97 2.05
C THR A 67 2.27 -9.51 1.73
N ASP A 68 3.55 -9.18 1.67
CA ASP A 68 4.04 -7.89 1.17
C ASP A 68 4.00 -7.80 -0.37
N VAL A 69 4.49 -6.70 -0.94
CA VAL A 69 4.58 -6.48 -2.39
C VAL A 69 5.56 -7.43 -3.09
N ASN A 70 6.47 -8.07 -2.35
CA ASN A 70 7.39 -9.08 -2.85
C ASN A 70 6.75 -10.48 -2.89
N GLY A 71 5.62 -10.67 -2.21
CA GLY A 71 4.98 -11.95 -2.00
C GLY A 71 5.52 -12.71 -0.78
N ASP A 72 6.36 -12.05 0.04
CA ASP A 72 6.87 -12.63 1.28
C ASP A 72 5.80 -12.57 2.37
N ALA A 73 5.78 -13.54 3.27
CA ALA A 73 4.82 -13.60 4.36
C ALA A 73 4.95 -12.36 5.26
N LEU A 74 3.84 -11.72 5.56
CA LEU A 74 3.76 -10.50 6.34
C LEU A 74 2.70 -10.62 7.43
N SER A 75 3.06 -10.20 8.64
CA SER A 75 2.13 -10.07 9.77
C SER A 75 2.47 -8.81 10.54
N GLU A 76 1.47 -8.00 10.84
CA GLU A 76 1.62 -6.79 11.65
C GLU A 76 0.51 -6.76 12.70
N THR A 77 0.89 -6.45 13.95
CA THR A 77 -0.06 -6.18 15.02
C THR A 77 -0.09 -4.69 15.28
N ILE A 78 -1.28 -4.11 15.27
CA ILE A 78 -1.52 -2.69 15.53
C ILE A 78 -2.40 -2.54 16.75
N ASP A 79 -2.14 -1.52 17.54
CA ASP A 79 -3.04 -1.10 18.61
C ASP A 79 -4.34 -0.59 17.99
N GLY A 80 -5.47 -1.00 18.52
CA GLY A 80 -6.77 -0.45 18.15
C GLY A 80 -6.90 1.02 18.58
N ALA A 81 -8.03 1.63 18.28
CA ALA A 81 -8.25 3.04 18.58
C ALA A 81 -9.73 3.32 18.91
N ASP A 82 -10.00 4.49 19.45
CA ASP A 82 -11.33 5.12 19.39
C ASP A 82 -11.49 5.70 17.98
N GLY A 83 -11.97 4.87 17.03
CA GLY A 83 -12.03 5.18 15.61
C GLY A 83 -11.08 4.34 14.76
N ALA A 84 -10.20 4.95 13.96
CA ALA A 84 -9.39 4.28 12.97
C ALA A 84 -7.93 4.07 13.42
N ALA A 85 -7.41 2.86 13.22
CA ALA A 85 -6.01 2.49 13.31
C ALA A 85 -5.53 1.92 11.98
N SER A 86 -4.24 2.09 11.65
CA SER A 86 -3.70 1.66 10.35
C SER A 86 -2.39 0.93 10.51
N THR A 87 -2.14 -0.04 9.63
CA THR A 87 -0.82 -0.66 9.49
C THR A 87 0.22 0.34 8.99
N THR A 88 1.48 0.09 9.29
CA THR A 88 2.63 0.77 8.70
C THR A 88 3.09 0.05 7.44
N ALA A 89 3.00 -1.27 7.45
CA ALA A 89 3.37 -2.12 6.34
C ALA A 89 2.31 -2.14 5.23
N HIS A 90 2.77 -2.33 4.00
CA HIS A 90 1.93 -2.41 2.81
C HIS A 90 1.66 -3.87 2.45
N PHE A 91 0.41 -4.29 2.56
CA PHE A 91 -0.05 -5.64 2.26
C PHE A 91 -0.46 -5.80 0.80
N LYS A 92 0.16 -6.74 0.08
CA LYS A 92 -0.23 -7.17 -1.26
C LYS A 92 -1.45 -8.08 -1.20
N THR A 93 -1.42 -9.05 -0.29
CA THR A 93 -2.58 -9.89 0.02
C THR A 93 -2.93 -9.75 1.49
N ILE A 94 -4.20 -9.91 1.82
CA ILE A 94 -4.69 -10.03 3.19
C ILE A 94 -5.45 -11.35 3.29
N THR A 95 -5.01 -12.24 4.18
CA THR A 95 -5.59 -13.57 4.39
C THR A 95 -6.29 -13.71 5.73
N GLY A 96 -6.06 -12.78 6.66
CA GLY A 96 -6.70 -12.79 7.97
C GLY A 96 -6.49 -11.49 8.72
N ILE A 97 -7.49 -11.14 9.55
CA ILE A 97 -7.39 -10.10 10.57
C ILE A 97 -8.01 -10.70 11.83
N THR A 98 -7.28 -10.67 12.96
CA THR A 98 -7.74 -11.24 14.22
C THR A 98 -7.68 -10.18 15.31
N ALA A 99 -8.79 -10.00 16.04
CA ALA A 99 -8.80 -9.21 17.26
C ALA A 99 -8.13 -9.99 18.40
N VAL A 100 -7.29 -9.31 19.16
CA VAL A 100 -6.65 -9.82 20.37
C VAL A 100 -7.31 -9.11 21.56
N GLY A 101 -8.33 -9.74 22.14
CA GLY A 101 -9.22 -9.15 23.13
C GLY A 101 -10.68 -9.15 22.65
N ASP A 102 -11.53 -8.42 23.36
CA ASP A 102 -12.99 -8.34 23.11
C ASP A 102 -13.35 -6.92 22.61
N PRO A 103 -13.51 -6.70 21.29
CA PRO A 103 -13.88 -5.41 20.76
C PRO A 103 -15.21 -4.92 21.33
N ALA A 104 -15.23 -3.65 21.77
CA ALA A 104 -16.39 -3.06 22.46
C ALA A 104 -17.55 -2.73 21.49
N GLY A 105 -17.28 -2.65 20.19
CA GLY A 105 -18.29 -2.32 19.17
C GLY A 105 -18.12 -3.10 17.88
N THR A 106 -18.81 -2.63 16.84
CA THR A 106 -18.62 -3.19 15.50
C THR A 106 -17.28 -2.73 14.92
N VAL A 107 -16.62 -3.63 14.20
CA VAL A 107 -15.33 -3.37 13.54
C VAL A 107 -15.49 -3.54 12.04
N ILE A 108 -14.91 -2.62 11.27
CA ILE A 108 -14.73 -2.73 9.81
C ILE A 108 -13.24 -2.74 9.48
N ALA A 109 -12.90 -3.32 8.35
CA ALA A 109 -11.53 -3.29 7.83
C ALA A 109 -11.52 -3.01 6.33
N GLY A 110 -10.60 -2.16 5.92
CA GLY A 110 -10.46 -1.75 4.53
C GLY A 110 -9.04 -1.32 4.17
N THR A 111 -8.93 -0.59 3.07
CA THR A 111 -7.66 -0.08 2.56
C THR A 111 -7.66 1.44 2.48
N THR A 112 -6.51 2.05 2.73
CA THR A 112 -6.32 3.50 2.50
C THR A 112 -5.92 3.79 1.05
N THR A 113 -5.79 5.08 0.71
CA THR A 113 -5.27 5.54 -0.59
C THR A 113 -3.75 5.38 -0.73
N GLY A 114 -3.03 5.03 0.35
CA GLY A 114 -1.59 4.79 0.31
C GLY A 114 -1.26 3.49 -0.41
N ALA A 115 -0.39 3.55 -1.42
CA ALA A 115 0.03 2.40 -2.22
C ALA A 115 1.55 2.28 -2.29
N ALA A 116 2.04 1.06 -2.43
CA ALA A 116 3.44 0.75 -2.67
C ALA A 116 3.58 -0.29 -3.79
N ASP A 117 4.57 -0.10 -4.67
CA ASP A 117 4.90 -1.04 -5.73
C ASP A 117 6.38 -1.35 -5.79
N VAL A 118 6.69 -2.60 -6.15
CA VAL A 118 8.05 -3.03 -6.46
C VAL A 118 8.37 -2.75 -7.92
N ILE A 119 9.44 -2.02 -8.17
CA ILE A 119 9.99 -1.80 -9.52
C ILE A 119 11.06 -2.83 -9.82
N SER A 120 11.98 -3.04 -8.89
CA SER A 120 13.02 -4.07 -8.96
C SER A 120 13.34 -4.58 -7.57
N LYS A 121 13.41 -5.90 -7.39
CA LYS A 121 13.85 -6.54 -6.14
C LYS A 121 15.37 -6.58 -6.00
N ALA A 122 16.09 -6.47 -7.13
CA ALA A 122 17.54 -6.48 -7.16
C ALA A 122 18.11 -5.08 -7.23
N THR A 123 19.39 -4.94 -6.92
CA THR A 123 20.16 -3.73 -7.20
C THR A 123 19.90 -3.28 -8.64
N CYS A 124 19.53 -2.01 -8.81
CA CYS A 124 19.25 -1.44 -10.12
C CYS A 124 19.58 0.05 -10.18
N ARG A 125 19.59 0.60 -11.38
CA ARG A 125 19.75 2.04 -11.62
C ARG A 125 18.57 2.57 -12.42
N LEU A 126 17.91 3.59 -11.89
CA LEU A 126 16.84 4.29 -12.59
C LEU A 126 17.46 5.30 -13.57
N HIS A 127 17.23 5.12 -14.87
CA HIS A 127 17.73 5.99 -15.92
C HIS A 127 16.71 7.01 -16.40
N SER A 128 15.46 6.62 -16.50
CA SER A 128 14.37 7.56 -16.84
C SER A 128 13.04 7.04 -16.35
N MET A 129 12.07 7.93 -16.31
CA MET A 129 10.69 7.59 -15.99
C MET A 129 9.71 8.48 -16.74
N ASP A 130 8.53 7.97 -17.00
CA ASP A 130 7.36 8.72 -17.46
C ASP A 130 6.30 8.67 -16.37
N ILE A 131 5.72 9.81 -16.03
CA ILE A 131 4.62 9.88 -15.06
C ILE A 131 3.48 10.70 -15.67
N VAL A 132 2.30 10.12 -15.66
CA VAL A 132 1.04 10.82 -15.93
C VAL A 132 0.41 11.14 -14.60
N SER A 133 0.20 12.42 -14.34
CA SER A 133 -0.44 12.89 -13.10
C SER A 133 -1.94 12.68 -13.17
N GLY A 134 -2.53 12.20 -12.09
CA GLY A 134 -3.98 12.23 -11.87
C GLY A 134 -4.48 13.64 -11.52
N GLY A 135 -5.77 13.75 -11.26
CA GLY A 135 -6.46 15.03 -11.00
C GLY A 135 -6.03 15.76 -9.73
N THR A 136 -5.20 15.16 -8.89
CA THR A 136 -4.76 15.73 -7.60
C THR A 136 -3.24 15.77 -7.49
N ALA A 137 -2.70 16.90 -7.01
CA ALA A 137 -1.27 17.03 -6.76
C ALA A 137 -0.80 16.08 -5.66
N GLY A 138 0.35 15.46 -5.86
CA GLY A 138 0.90 14.50 -4.91
C GLY A 138 2.41 14.33 -4.99
N VAL A 139 2.89 13.29 -4.34
CA VAL A 139 4.31 12.92 -4.33
C VAL A 139 4.44 11.43 -4.57
N VAL A 140 5.35 11.06 -5.46
CA VAL A 140 5.89 9.72 -5.59
C VAL A 140 7.22 9.67 -4.88
N ASN A 141 7.35 8.80 -3.89
CA ASN A 141 8.62 8.59 -3.20
C ASN A 141 9.28 7.32 -3.76
N PHE A 142 10.57 7.40 -4.00
CA PHE A 142 11.41 6.30 -4.47
C PHE A 142 12.28 5.82 -3.32
N HIS A 143 12.11 4.58 -2.92
CA HIS A 143 12.73 3.97 -1.76
C HIS A 143 13.79 2.96 -2.15
N ASN A 144 14.86 2.92 -1.36
CA ASN A 144 15.91 1.91 -1.45
C ASN A 144 15.56 0.73 -0.55
N GLY A 145 14.99 -0.30 -1.14
CA GLY A 145 14.55 -1.49 -0.43
C GLY A 145 13.18 -1.40 0.24
N ILE A 146 12.72 -2.55 0.69
CA ILE A 146 11.54 -2.74 1.54
C ILE A 146 11.84 -3.88 2.51
N THR A 147 11.44 -3.75 3.76
CA THR A 147 11.61 -4.78 4.79
C THR A 147 10.29 -4.95 5.52
N ASP A 148 9.80 -6.19 5.59
CA ASP A 148 8.53 -6.53 6.26
C ASP A 148 7.38 -5.61 5.80
N GLY A 149 7.28 -5.37 4.48
CA GLY A 149 6.26 -4.51 3.89
C GLY A 149 6.44 -3.00 4.15
N VAL A 150 7.46 -2.59 4.91
CA VAL A 150 7.76 -1.19 5.20
C VAL A 150 8.84 -0.68 4.24
N PRO A 151 8.55 0.35 3.41
CA PRO A 151 9.53 0.93 2.49
C PRO A 151 10.74 1.52 3.24
N GLY A 152 11.94 1.30 2.69
CA GLY A 152 13.19 1.81 3.22
C GLY A 152 13.42 3.31 2.98
N ASP A 153 14.68 3.74 2.99
CA ASP A 153 15.05 5.15 2.83
C ASP A 153 14.60 5.72 1.49
N ILE A 154 14.11 6.96 1.52
CA ILE A 154 13.75 7.70 0.32
C ILE A 154 15.00 8.29 -0.31
N LEU A 155 15.38 7.83 -1.51
CA LEU A 155 16.48 8.39 -2.27
C LEU A 155 16.05 9.52 -3.20
N PHE A 156 14.82 9.49 -3.70
CA PHE A 156 14.31 10.48 -4.63
C PHE A 156 12.81 10.71 -4.42
N LYS A 157 12.36 11.96 -4.66
CA LYS A 157 10.94 12.33 -4.64
C LYS A 157 10.57 13.04 -5.93
N HIS A 158 9.46 12.65 -6.52
CA HIS A 158 8.85 13.37 -7.63
C HIS A 158 7.50 13.96 -7.20
N ARG A 159 7.28 15.25 -7.51
CA ARG A 159 5.99 15.91 -7.30
C ARG A 159 5.17 15.84 -8.58
N THR A 160 3.90 15.45 -8.43
CA THR A 160 2.93 15.49 -9.52
C THR A 160 2.16 16.80 -9.50
N LEU A 161 1.70 17.23 -10.66
CA LEU A 161 0.84 18.41 -10.82
C LEU A 161 -0.60 18.00 -10.51
N GLY A 162 -1.37 18.92 -9.91
CA GLY A 162 -2.79 18.68 -9.56
C GLY A 162 -3.77 18.91 -10.72
N THR A 163 -3.32 18.77 -11.95
CA THR A 163 -4.17 18.86 -13.14
C THR A 163 -4.02 17.57 -13.93
N ASP A 164 -5.16 17.02 -14.38
CA ASP A 164 -5.15 15.90 -15.32
C ASP A 164 -4.26 16.26 -16.50
N ASN A 165 -3.09 15.66 -16.52
CA ASN A 165 -2.15 15.85 -17.60
C ASN A 165 -2.09 14.55 -18.40
N THR A 166 -2.78 14.52 -19.52
CA THR A 166 -2.81 13.39 -20.45
C THR A 166 -1.47 13.16 -21.15
N ALA A 167 -0.52 14.09 -21.02
CA ALA A 167 0.82 13.93 -21.55
C ALA A 167 1.78 13.47 -20.44
N PRO A 168 2.52 12.35 -20.63
CA PRO A 168 3.50 11.91 -19.66
C PRO A 168 4.61 12.93 -19.47
N GLY A 169 4.91 13.26 -18.23
CA GLY A 169 6.13 13.97 -17.87
C GLY A 169 7.32 13.02 -18.00
N HIS A 170 8.17 13.22 -19.02
CA HIS A 170 9.38 12.43 -19.19
C HIS A 170 10.55 13.03 -18.40
N ILE A 171 11.17 12.22 -17.55
CA ILE A 171 12.33 12.61 -16.74
C ILE A 171 13.49 11.67 -17.07
N THR A 172 14.63 12.24 -17.44
CA THR A 172 15.86 11.49 -17.68
C THR A 172 16.89 11.86 -16.62
N PHE A 173 17.51 10.87 -16.00
CA PHE A 173 18.60 11.03 -15.05
C PHE A 173 19.93 10.93 -15.82
N GLY A 174 20.75 11.98 -15.73
CA GLY A 174 22.05 12.04 -16.40
C GLY A 174 23.07 11.06 -15.80
N GLY A 175 24.14 10.80 -16.54
CA GLY A 175 25.22 9.91 -16.10
C GLY A 175 24.75 8.45 -15.94
N ASP A 176 25.14 7.84 -14.82
CA ASP A 176 24.82 6.45 -14.54
C ASP A 176 23.42 6.22 -13.94
N GLY A 177 22.58 7.25 -13.84
CA GLY A 177 21.26 7.19 -13.21
C GLY A 177 21.33 7.17 -11.67
N ILE A 178 20.19 6.92 -11.01
CA ILE A 178 20.08 6.81 -9.56
C ILE A 178 20.23 5.35 -9.15
N LEU A 179 21.20 5.05 -8.27
CA LEU A 179 21.45 3.70 -7.77
C LEU A 179 20.50 3.36 -6.61
N PHE A 180 19.86 2.20 -6.70
CA PHE A 180 19.10 1.52 -5.65
C PHE A 180 19.78 0.18 -5.38
N ASP A 181 20.57 0.09 -4.32
CA ASP A 181 21.41 -1.08 -4.03
C ASP A 181 20.65 -2.22 -3.33
N GLN A 182 19.50 -1.92 -2.73
CA GLN A 182 18.61 -2.88 -2.07
C GLN A 182 17.30 -3.13 -2.83
N GLY A 183 17.24 -2.74 -4.11
CA GLY A 183 16.02 -2.76 -4.92
C GLY A 183 15.27 -1.44 -4.90
N MET A 184 14.44 -1.22 -5.91
CA MET A 184 13.68 0.02 -6.09
C MET A 184 12.20 -0.21 -5.86
N TYR A 185 11.65 0.57 -4.93
CA TYR A 185 10.24 0.59 -4.56
C TYR A 185 9.69 2.01 -4.66
N VAL A 186 8.41 2.13 -4.93
CA VAL A 186 7.74 3.44 -4.95
C VAL A 186 6.55 3.42 -4.02
N THR A 187 6.31 4.57 -3.33
CA THR A 187 5.06 4.82 -2.61
C THR A 187 4.40 6.06 -3.17
N TYR A 188 3.10 6.04 -3.24
CA TYR A 188 2.27 7.12 -3.77
C TYR A 188 0.86 7.06 -3.18
N THR A 189 0.07 8.10 -3.43
CA THR A 189 -1.37 8.11 -3.11
C THR A 189 -2.16 7.87 -4.38
N ILE A 190 -3.11 6.95 -4.33
CA ILE A 190 -4.01 6.64 -5.44
C ILE A 190 -4.82 7.87 -5.84
N GLY A 191 -5.06 8.03 -7.15
CA GLY A 191 -5.71 9.21 -7.71
C GLY A 191 -4.77 10.42 -7.92
N HIS A 192 -3.52 10.35 -7.42
CA HIS A 192 -2.49 11.35 -7.74
C HIS A 192 -1.69 10.99 -9.00
N ILE A 193 -1.77 9.73 -9.40
CA ILE A 193 -1.03 9.14 -10.53
C ILE A 193 -1.99 8.29 -11.33
N ASP A 194 -2.04 8.48 -12.65
CA ASP A 194 -2.78 7.62 -13.58
C ASP A 194 -1.88 6.52 -14.13
N MET A 195 -0.60 6.85 -14.37
CA MET A 195 0.35 5.92 -14.95
C MET A 195 1.79 6.29 -14.61
N MET A 196 2.61 5.27 -14.41
CA MET A 196 4.07 5.41 -14.30
C MET A 196 4.77 4.35 -15.12
N ASN A 197 5.80 4.75 -15.87
CA ASN A 197 6.74 3.85 -16.54
C ASN A 197 8.13 4.12 -16.01
N PHE A 198 8.89 3.09 -15.70
CA PHE A 198 10.25 3.16 -15.20
C PHE A 198 11.18 2.41 -16.13
N PHE A 199 12.33 3.03 -16.47
CA PHE A 199 13.37 2.43 -17.31
C PHE A 199 14.65 2.32 -16.47
N PHE A 200 15.10 1.08 -16.26
CA PHE A 200 16.20 0.75 -15.35
C PHE A 200 17.04 -0.43 -15.88
N ASN A 201 18.18 -0.71 -15.23
CA ASN A 201 19.06 -1.84 -15.55
C ASN A 201 19.56 -2.53 -14.29
#